data_7bc48379c484706cda4511317c98d414
#
_entry.id   7bc48379c484706cda4511317c98d414
#
_cell.length_a   1.000
_cell.length_b   1.000
_cell.length_c   1.000
_cell.angle_alpha   90.00
_cell.angle_beta   90.00
_cell.angle_gamma   90.00
#
_symmetry.space_group_name_H-M   'P 1'
#
loop_
_entity.id
_entity.type
_entity.pdbx_description
1 polymer ?
#
loop_
_entity_poly.entity_id
_entity_poly.type
_entity_poly.pdbx_seq_one_letter_code
_entity_poly.pdbx_strand_id
1 'polypeptide(L)'
;MPVPQLLLGIAGGSGSGKSTLADRLCSGPCGAHICRLTHDAWYHDLPQLPRLPDGNGNWDHPQSLDNSLLLQHLEQLLAGQPIQQPVYDYTTHRRLTQTTTVHPAPVILLEGILLFAVPELCRRLQLRIFVDTPADLRLLRRTLRDTSERGRSLQSVAQQYQQTVRPMHEAFVEPSRIHAHLCIPWLTENQPAIDTLNARIAEAVRLST
;
A
#
# COMPACT_ATOMS: atom_id res chain seq x y z
N MET A 1 3.20 -9.28 -24.03
CA MET A 1 2.63 -8.30 -23.08
C MET A 1 3.71 -7.25 -22.81
N PRO A 2 3.35 -6.00 -22.48
CA PRO A 2 4.35 -4.97 -22.20
C PRO A 2 5.18 -5.38 -20.98
N VAL A 3 6.50 -5.18 -21.05
CA VAL A 3 7.40 -5.35 -19.93
C VAL A 3 7.33 -4.08 -19.08
N PRO A 4 7.06 -4.16 -17.76
CA PRO A 4 6.98 -2.99 -16.92
C PRO A 4 8.28 -2.16 -16.94
N GLN A 5 8.13 -0.85 -17.11
CA GLN A 5 9.23 0.12 -17.15
C GLN A 5 9.40 0.88 -15.84
N LEU A 6 8.37 0.85 -14.99
CA LEU A 6 8.39 1.53 -13.71
C LEU A 6 7.66 0.72 -12.63
N LEU A 7 8.36 0.41 -11.55
CA LEU A 7 7.79 -0.10 -10.30
C LEU A 7 7.79 1.04 -9.28
N LEU A 8 6.59 1.59 -9.02
CA LEU A 8 6.34 2.72 -8.13
C LEU A 8 5.78 2.23 -6.80
N GLY A 9 6.36 2.63 -5.68
CA GLY A 9 5.85 2.35 -4.34
C GLY A 9 5.31 3.61 -3.66
N ILE A 10 4.10 3.52 -3.10
CA ILE A 10 3.49 4.58 -2.29
C ILE A 10 3.31 4.06 -0.87
N ALA A 11 4.08 4.61 0.06
CA ALA A 11 3.97 4.33 1.48
C ALA A 11 3.45 5.55 2.27
N GLY A 12 3.14 5.33 3.52
CA GLY A 12 2.65 6.36 4.46
C GLY A 12 1.72 5.75 5.48
N GLY A 13 1.49 6.43 6.60
CA GLY A 13 0.65 5.92 7.68
C GLY A 13 -0.80 5.62 7.28
N SER A 14 -1.48 4.83 8.08
CA SER A 14 -2.92 4.62 7.89
C SER A 14 -3.66 5.97 7.97
N GLY A 15 -4.53 6.26 7.00
CA GLY A 15 -5.22 7.55 6.89
C GLY A 15 -4.39 8.69 6.27
N SER A 16 -3.17 8.42 5.77
CA SER A 16 -2.33 9.47 5.16
C SER A 16 -2.83 9.96 3.79
N GLY A 17 -3.69 9.20 3.10
CA GLY A 17 -4.13 9.53 1.74
C GLY A 17 -3.36 8.84 0.62
N LYS A 18 -2.51 7.83 0.93
CA LYS A 18 -1.79 7.06 -0.08
C LYS A 18 -2.71 6.40 -1.12
N SER A 19 -3.83 5.82 -0.69
CA SER A 19 -4.80 5.21 -1.60
C SER A 19 -5.49 6.27 -2.46
N THR A 20 -5.80 7.46 -1.90
CA THR A 20 -6.33 8.60 -2.65
C THR A 20 -5.34 9.07 -3.72
N LEU A 21 -4.04 9.17 -3.38
CA LEU A 21 -3.02 9.48 -4.38
C LEU A 21 -2.95 8.41 -5.47
N ALA A 22 -2.98 7.13 -5.10
CA ALA A 22 -3.01 6.02 -6.06
C ALA A 22 -4.25 6.09 -6.97
N ASP A 23 -5.44 6.38 -6.43
CA ASP A 23 -6.67 6.58 -7.19
C ASP A 23 -6.55 7.71 -8.21
N ARG A 24 -5.95 8.85 -7.80
CA ARG A 24 -5.72 10.00 -8.70
C ARG A 24 -4.77 9.66 -9.85
N LEU A 25 -3.73 8.90 -9.59
CA LEU A 25 -2.80 8.44 -10.65
C LEU A 25 -3.47 7.44 -11.59
N CYS A 26 -4.24 6.49 -11.07
CA CYS A 26 -4.98 5.50 -11.88
C CYS A 26 -6.14 6.13 -12.67
N SER A 27 -6.68 7.25 -12.23
CA SER A 27 -7.71 8.03 -12.95
C SER A 27 -7.09 9.10 -13.86
N GLY A 28 -5.78 9.25 -13.84
CA GLY A 28 -5.03 10.23 -14.62
C GLY A 28 -4.86 9.84 -16.10
N PRO A 29 -4.17 10.67 -16.90
CA PRO A 29 -4.04 10.48 -18.35
C PRO A 29 -3.46 9.13 -18.77
N CYS A 30 -2.60 8.52 -17.95
CA CYS A 30 -1.96 7.23 -18.21
C CYS A 30 -2.53 6.09 -17.34
N GLY A 31 -3.68 6.27 -16.72
CA GLY A 31 -4.27 5.31 -15.78
C GLY A 31 -4.48 3.91 -16.39
N ALA A 32 -4.86 3.82 -17.66
CA ALA A 32 -5.01 2.55 -18.39
C ALA A 32 -3.70 1.74 -18.52
N HIS A 33 -2.55 2.36 -18.28
CA HIS A 33 -1.22 1.75 -18.33
C HIS A 33 -0.64 1.43 -16.94
N ILE A 34 -1.46 1.53 -15.90
CA ILE A 34 -1.06 1.27 -14.51
C ILE A 34 -1.68 -0.04 -14.02
N CYS A 35 -0.85 -0.98 -13.63
CA CYS A 35 -1.25 -2.13 -12.83
C CYS A 35 -1.15 -1.73 -11.35
N ARG A 36 -2.29 -1.53 -10.67
CA ARG A 36 -2.32 -1.19 -9.25
C ARG A 36 -2.37 -2.43 -8.38
N LEU A 37 -1.51 -2.47 -7.37
CA LEU A 37 -1.46 -3.48 -6.33
C LEU A 37 -1.58 -2.82 -4.95
N THR A 38 -2.36 -3.43 -4.07
CA THR A 38 -2.48 -3.01 -2.66
C THR A 38 -1.81 -4.05 -1.78
N HIS A 39 -0.80 -3.67 -1.02
CA HIS A 39 -0.02 -4.58 -0.16
C HIS A 39 -0.91 -5.39 0.78
N ASP A 40 -1.99 -4.79 1.25
CA ASP A 40 -2.96 -5.41 2.16
C ASP A 40 -3.65 -6.67 1.57
N ALA A 41 -3.62 -6.89 0.24
CA ALA A 41 -4.11 -8.13 -0.35
C ALA A 41 -3.28 -9.36 0.07
N TRP A 42 -2.04 -9.16 0.49
CA TRP A 42 -1.12 -10.22 0.91
C TRP A 42 -1.11 -10.48 2.42
N TYR A 43 -2.09 -10.02 3.20
CA TYR A 43 -2.19 -10.42 4.61
C TYR A 43 -2.23 -11.94 4.76
N HIS A 44 -1.54 -12.45 5.79
CA HIS A 44 -1.68 -13.82 6.24
C HIS A 44 -3.03 -14.05 6.93
N ASP A 45 -3.45 -15.32 7.03
CA ASP A 45 -4.57 -15.69 7.87
C ASP A 45 -4.25 -15.50 9.36
N LEU A 46 -5.31 -15.37 10.17
CA LEU A 46 -5.22 -15.15 11.63
C LEU A 46 -4.22 -16.05 12.37
N PRO A 47 -4.13 -17.38 12.10
CA PRO A 47 -3.18 -18.23 12.81
C PRO A 47 -1.71 -17.87 12.60
N GLN A 48 -1.38 -17.23 11.47
CA GLN A 48 -0.02 -16.89 11.07
C GLN A 48 0.41 -15.47 11.46
N LEU A 49 -0.54 -14.67 11.98
CA LEU A 49 -0.25 -13.29 12.39
C LEU A 49 0.61 -13.24 13.64
N PRO A 50 1.51 -12.26 13.75
CA PRO A 50 2.15 -11.92 15.03
C PRO A 50 1.10 -11.65 16.09
N ARG A 51 1.33 -12.14 17.31
CA ARG A 51 0.38 -12.01 18.40
C ARG A 51 0.75 -10.87 19.35
N LEU A 52 -0.27 -10.18 19.82
CA LEU A 52 -0.16 -9.25 20.93
C LEU A 52 -0.13 -10.02 22.25
N PRO A 53 0.27 -9.37 23.38
CA PRO A 53 0.27 -10.00 24.70
C PRO A 53 -1.12 -10.50 25.15
N ASP A 54 -2.20 -9.90 24.66
CA ASP A 54 -3.58 -10.31 24.91
C ASP A 54 -4.07 -11.45 24.00
N GLY A 55 -3.19 -11.99 23.13
CA GLY A 55 -3.48 -13.06 22.18
C GLY A 55 -4.11 -12.62 20.85
N ASN A 56 -4.46 -11.34 20.71
CA ASN A 56 -5.00 -10.81 19.47
C ASN A 56 -3.94 -10.72 18.37
N GLY A 57 -4.36 -10.77 17.09
CA GLY A 57 -3.46 -10.60 15.95
C GLY A 57 -2.98 -9.16 15.81
N ASN A 58 -1.73 -8.98 15.38
CA ASN A 58 -1.15 -7.68 15.08
C ASN A 58 -1.01 -7.48 13.56
N TRP A 59 -2.04 -6.93 12.93
CA TRP A 59 -2.04 -6.65 11.47
C TRP A 59 -1.12 -5.52 11.04
N ASP A 60 -0.69 -4.67 11.97
CA ASP A 60 0.16 -3.53 11.68
C ASP A 60 1.67 -3.86 11.73
N HIS A 61 2.03 -5.13 12.02
CA HIS A 61 3.42 -5.61 12.03
C HIS A 61 3.85 -6.09 10.63
N PRO A 62 5.11 -5.85 10.17
CA PRO A 62 5.58 -6.28 8.84
C PRO A 62 5.43 -7.78 8.56
N GLN A 63 5.53 -8.64 9.57
CA GLN A 63 5.34 -10.09 9.45
C GLN A 63 3.86 -10.52 9.31
N SER A 64 2.92 -9.59 9.37
CA SER A 64 1.51 -9.91 9.10
C SER A 64 1.21 -10.10 7.61
N LEU A 65 2.16 -9.75 6.75
CA LEU A 65 2.06 -9.77 5.30
C LEU A 65 2.97 -10.83 4.69
N ASP A 66 2.46 -11.57 3.71
CA ASP A 66 3.19 -12.56 2.92
C ASP A 66 4.08 -11.87 1.89
N ASN A 67 5.15 -11.25 2.40
CA ASN A 67 6.08 -10.49 1.58
C ASN A 67 6.82 -11.38 0.59
N SER A 68 7.01 -12.66 0.90
CA SER A 68 7.66 -13.64 0.01
C SER A 68 6.81 -13.89 -1.23
N LEU A 69 5.50 -14.11 -1.06
CA LEU A 69 4.58 -14.28 -2.18
C LEU A 69 4.45 -12.99 -2.99
N LEU A 70 4.39 -11.82 -2.33
CA LEU A 70 4.36 -10.55 -3.05
C LEU A 70 5.61 -10.35 -3.92
N LEU A 71 6.80 -10.65 -3.40
CA LEU A 71 8.05 -10.57 -4.17
C LEU A 71 8.04 -11.49 -5.38
N GLN A 72 7.58 -12.74 -5.24
CA GLN A 72 7.42 -13.67 -6.37
C GLN A 72 6.44 -13.12 -7.42
N HIS A 73 5.31 -12.57 -6.97
CA HIS A 73 4.34 -11.95 -7.87
C HIS A 73 4.88 -10.72 -8.59
N LEU A 74 5.67 -9.89 -7.92
CA LEU A 74 6.34 -8.75 -8.56
C LEU A 74 7.33 -9.22 -9.62
N GLU A 75 8.10 -10.28 -9.37
CA GLU A 75 9.03 -10.86 -10.35
C GLU A 75 8.29 -11.40 -11.58
N GLN A 76 7.17 -12.08 -11.40
CA GLN A 76 6.32 -12.55 -12.51
C GLN A 76 5.79 -11.38 -13.35
N LEU A 77 5.22 -10.36 -12.70
CA LEU A 77 4.74 -9.16 -13.40
C LEU A 77 5.86 -8.44 -14.16
N LEU A 78 7.05 -8.31 -13.56
CA LEU A 78 8.22 -7.70 -14.20
C LEU A 78 8.73 -8.54 -15.38
N ALA A 79 8.50 -9.85 -15.35
CA ALA A 79 8.77 -10.74 -16.48
C ALA A 79 7.64 -10.77 -17.54
N GLY A 80 6.65 -9.89 -17.44
CA GLY A 80 5.51 -9.83 -18.36
C GLY A 80 4.47 -10.94 -18.18
N GLN A 81 4.49 -11.63 -17.03
CA GLN A 81 3.56 -12.73 -16.73
C GLN A 81 2.44 -12.28 -15.79
N PRO A 82 1.20 -12.76 -15.99
CA PRO A 82 0.11 -12.48 -15.07
C PRO A 82 0.30 -13.22 -13.74
N ILE A 83 -0.30 -12.68 -12.68
CA ILE A 83 -0.31 -13.28 -11.34
C ILE A 83 -1.72 -13.60 -10.88
N GLN A 84 -1.83 -14.47 -9.87
CA GLN A 84 -3.05 -14.73 -9.12
C GLN A 84 -2.97 -14.01 -7.77
N GLN A 85 -3.40 -12.75 -7.76
CA GLN A 85 -3.39 -11.93 -6.55
C GLN A 85 -4.35 -12.52 -5.52
N PRO A 86 -3.92 -12.69 -4.25
CA PRO A 86 -4.82 -13.10 -3.17
C PRO A 86 -5.94 -12.08 -2.97
N VAL A 87 -7.09 -12.57 -2.50
CA VAL A 87 -8.19 -11.73 -2.03
C VAL A 87 -8.26 -11.85 -0.51
N TYR A 88 -8.21 -10.71 0.16
CA TYR A 88 -8.31 -10.63 1.62
C TYR A 88 -9.63 -10.00 2.04
N ASP A 89 -10.39 -10.72 2.87
CA ASP A 89 -11.64 -10.23 3.44
C ASP A 89 -11.37 -9.53 4.79
N TYR A 90 -11.52 -8.22 4.79
CA TYR A 90 -11.34 -7.38 5.99
C TYR A 90 -12.44 -7.55 7.04
N THR A 91 -13.58 -8.11 6.67
CA THR A 91 -14.69 -8.34 7.60
C THR A 91 -14.45 -9.57 8.46
N THR A 92 -13.99 -10.65 7.82
CA THR A 92 -13.70 -11.92 8.50
C THR A 92 -12.24 -12.07 8.89
N HIS A 93 -11.38 -11.15 8.45
CA HIS A 93 -9.92 -11.20 8.62
C HIS A 93 -9.30 -12.49 8.07
N ARG A 94 -9.73 -12.90 6.87
CA ARG A 94 -9.25 -14.12 6.21
C ARG A 94 -8.78 -13.86 4.78
N ARG A 95 -7.72 -14.58 4.39
CA ARG A 95 -7.38 -14.76 2.98
C ARG A 95 -8.36 -15.76 2.37
N LEU A 96 -9.06 -15.34 1.31
CA LEU A 96 -9.99 -16.21 0.61
C LEU A 96 -9.24 -17.19 -0.29
N THR A 97 -9.91 -18.31 -0.64
CA THR A 97 -9.39 -19.26 -1.64
C THR A 97 -9.47 -18.70 -3.07
N GLN A 98 -10.32 -17.71 -3.27
CA GLN A 98 -10.43 -16.98 -4.53
C GLN A 98 -9.21 -16.09 -4.75
N THR A 99 -8.81 -15.96 -6.02
CA THR A 99 -7.76 -15.06 -6.47
C THR A 99 -8.27 -14.17 -7.59
N THR A 100 -7.60 -13.05 -7.80
CA THR A 100 -7.87 -12.15 -8.94
C THR A 100 -6.69 -12.22 -9.90
N THR A 101 -6.95 -12.49 -11.18
CA THR A 101 -5.91 -12.44 -12.20
C THR A 101 -5.52 -10.98 -12.46
N VAL A 102 -4.25 -10.66 -12.26
CA VAL A 102 -3.69 -9.34 -12.53
C VAL A 102 -2.68 -9.46 -13.66
N HIS A 103 -2.85 -8.65 -14.69
CA HIS A 103 -1.96 -8.60 -15.84
C HIS A 103 -0.89 -7.52 -15.67
N PRO A 104 0.32 -7.75 -16.23
CA PRO A 104 1.36 -6.72 -16.22
C PRO A 104 0.95 -5.52 -17.07
N ALA A 105 1.44 -4.33 -16.68
CA ALA A 105 1.27 -3.08 -17.38
C ALA A 105 2.60 -2.32 -17.41
N PRO A 106 2.78 -1.31 -18.26
CA PRO A 106 4.01 -0.48 -18.32
C PRO A 106 4.43 0.08 -16.97
N VAL A 107 3.47 0.38 -16.09
CA VAL A 107 3.72 0.85 -14.72
C VAL A 107 3.04 -0.09 -13.73
N ILE A 108 3.79 -0.56 -12.75
CA ILE A 108 3.26 -1.25 -11.57
C ILE A 108 3.27 -0.24 -10.42
N LEU A 109 2.10 0.05 -9.86
CA LEU A 109 1.93 0.88 -8.69
C LEU A 109 1.57 0.00 -7.50
N LEU A 110 2.46 -0.07 -6.51
CA LEU A 110 2.24 -0.81 -5.27
C LEU A 110 2.03 0.18 -4.12
N GLU A 111 0.92 0.08 -3.39
CA GLU A 111 0.67 0.91 -2.22
C GLU A 111 0.52 0.09 -0.94
N GLY A 112 0.99 0.64 0.18
CA GLY A 112 0.82 0.02 1.49
C GLY A 112 1.56 0.74 2.61
N ILE A 113 1.13 0.51 3.85
CA ILE A 113 1.71 1.20 5.01
C ILE A 113 3.13 0.70 5.35
N LEU A 114 3.46 -0.56 5.03
CA LEU A 114 4.69 -1.23 5.46
C LEU A 114 5.69 -1.46 4.32
N LEU A 115 5.44 -0.94 3.11
CA LEU A 115 6.28 -1.23 1.94
C LEU A 115 7.77 -0.93 2.15
N PHE A 116 8.07 0.21 2.77
CA PHE A 116 9.47 0.62 2.94
C PHE A 116 10.09 0.03 4.21
N ALA A 117 9.28 -0.54 5.11
CA ALA A 117 9.74 -1.28 6.28
C ALA A 117 10.23 -2.70 5.93
N VAL A 118 9.98 -3.17 4.70
CA VAL A 118 10.45 -4.46 4.18
C VAL A 118 11.62 -4.22 3.22
N PRO A 119 12.89 -4.48 3.63
CA PRO A 119 14.07 -4.11 2.85
C PRO A 119 14.08 -4.70 1.43
N GLU A 120 13.61 -5.93 1.27
CA GLU A 120 13.56 -6.63 -0.03
C GLU A 120 12.60 -5.94 -0.99
N LEU A 121 11.41 -5.54 -0.54
CA LEU A 121 10.45 -4.77 -1.33
C LEU A 121 11.00 -3.38 -1.65
N CYS A 122 11.55 -2.70 -0.63
CA CYS A 122 12.10 -1.35 -0.78
C CYS A 122 13.17 -1.28 -1.88
N ARG A 123 14.07 -2.29 -1.95
CA ARG A 123 15.12 -2.36 -3.00
C ARG A 123 14.56 -2.58 -4.42
N ARG A 124 13.39 -3.20 -4.57
CA ARG A 124 12.77 -3.44 -5.88
C ARG A 124 12.08 -2.19 -6.42
N LEU A 125 11.65 -1.27 -5.56
CA LEU A 125 10.93 -0.07 -5.93
C LEU A 125 11.86 0.97 -6.57
N GLN A 126 11.63 1.28 -7.85
CA GLN A 126 12.41 2.26 -8.62
C GLN A 126 12.06 3.70 -8.22
N LEU A 127 10.80 3.97 -7.88
CA LEU A 127 10.37 5.25 -7.35
C LEU A 127 9.59 5.01 -6.04
N ARG A 128 10.06 5.63 -4.96
CA ARG A 128 9.51 5.48 -3.61
C ARG A 128 8.95 6.80 -3.12
N ILE A 129 7.65 6.82 -2.85
CA ILE A 129 6.89 8.01 -2.45
C ILE A 129 6.34 7.77 -1.05
N PHE A 130 6.63 8.67 -0.13
CA PHE A 130 6.03 8.68 1.19
C PHE A 130 5.00 9.80 1.27
N VAL A 131 3.75 9.44 1.56
CA VAL A 131 2.65 10.39 1.75
C VAL A 131 2.65 10.84 3.20
N ASP A 132 3.01 12.10 3.40
CA ASP A 132 3.22 12.72 4.70
C ASP A 132 1.97 13.50 5.14
N THR A 133 1.38 13.07 6.24
CA THR A 133 0.19 13.67 6.84
C THR A 133 0.31 13.64 8.36
N PRO A 134 0.03 14.74 9.06
CA PRO A 134 0.04 14.80 10.51
C PRO A 134 -0.80 13.72 11.18
N ALA A 135 -0.36 13.25 12.34
CA ALA A 135 -0.95 12.10 13.03
C ALA A 135 -2.42 12.31 13.42
N ASP A 136 -2.80 13.51 13.82
CA ASP A 136 -4.18 13.91 14.16
C ASP A 136 -5.12 13.82 12.95
N LEU A 137 -4.70 14.33 11.79
CA LEU A 137 -5.47 14.20 10.55
C LEU A 137 -5.57 12.75 10.08
N ARG A 138 -4.49 11.98 10.21
CA ARG A 138 -4.52 10.55 9.88
C ARG A 138 -5.50 9.79 10.76
N LEU A 139 -5.50 10.08 12.08
CA LEU A 139 -6.43 9.47 13.03
C LEU A 139 -7.87 9.84 12.69
N LEU A 140 -8.15 11.13 12.44
CA LEU A 140 -9.48 11.60 12.07
C LEU A 140 -9.99 10.89 10.80
N ARG A 141 -9.20 10.89 9.73
CA ARG A 141 -9.55 10.24 8.46
C ARG A 141 -9.77 8.74 8.62
N ARG A 142 -8.91 8.06 9.40
CA ARG A 142 -9.06 6.64 9.71
C ARG A 142 -10.35 6.39 10.48
N THR A 143 -10.64 7.20 11.49
CA THR A 143 -11.86 7.06 12.30
C THR A 143 -13.09 7.18 11.43
N LEU A 144 -13.18 8.22 10.62
CA LEU A 144 -14.31 8.43 9.70
C LEU A 144 -14.48 7.24 8.74
N ARG A 145 -13.43 6.82 8.07
CA ARG A 145 -13.47 5.66 7.17
C ARG A 145 -13.88 4.38 7.86
N ASP A 146 -13.24 4.04 8.99
CA ASP A 146 -13.46 2.75 9.64
C ASP A 146 -14.85 2.65 10.28
N THR A 147 -15.44 3.79 10.68
CA THR A 147 -16.82 3.83 11.20
C THR A 147 -17.86 3.84 10.09
N SER A 148 -17.65 4.58 8.98
CA SER A 148 -18.64 4.70 7.90
C SER A 148 -18.62 3.54 6.90
N GLU A 149 -17.41 3.03 6.56
CA GLU A 149 -17.24 2.05 5.48
C GLU A 149 -16.99 0.62 5.98
N ARG A 150 -16.43 0.46 7.20
CA ARG A 150 -16.04 -0.84 7.75
C ARG A 150 -16.91 -1.30 8.92
N GLY A 151 -17.94 -0.54 9.28
CA GLY A 151 -18.89 -0.85 10.34
C GLY A 151 -18.28 -0.95 11.75
N ARG A 152 -17.11 -0.36 11.98
CA ARG A 152 -16.44 -0.41 13.29
C ARG A 152 -17.01 0.63 14.24
N SER A 153 -17.03 0.30 15.55
CA SER A 153 -17.35 1.29 16.56
C SER A 153 -16.18 2.24 16.81
N LEU A 154 -16.46 3.47 17.19
CA LEU A 154 -15.44 4.46 17.57
C LEU A 154 -14.50 3.91 18.65
N GLN A 155 -15.05 3.19 19.65
CA GLN A 155 -14.27 2.58 20.72
C GLN A 155 -13.29 1.54 20.18
N SER A 156 -13.72 0.67 19.24
CA SER A 156 -12.85 -0.33 18.61
C SER A 156 -11.72 0.34 17.81
N VAL A 157 -12.01 1.41 17.07
CA VAL A 157 -11.00 2.17 16.33
C VAL A 157 -9.98 2.80 17.28
N ALA A 158 -10.44 3.44 18.35
CA ALA A 158 -9.56 4.07 19.36
C ALA A 158 -8.68 3.04 20.07
N GLN A 159 -9.23 1.89 20.45
CA GLN A 159 -8.47 0.81 21.08
C GLN A 159 -7.40 0.26 20.16
N GLN A 160 -7.74 -0.09 18.91
CA GLN A 160 -6.77 -0.58 17.95
C GLN A 160 -5.69 0.45 17.64
N TYR A 161 -6.05 1.74 17.56
CA TYR A 161 -5.09 2.80 17.33
C TYR A 161 -4.02 2.86 18.41
N GLN A 162 -4.42 2.74 19.68
CA GLN A 162 -3.51 2.76 20.82
C GLN A 162 -2.69 1.47 20.93
N GLN A 163 -3.29 0.31 20.67
CA GLN A 163 -2.64 -0.99 20.87
C GLN A 163 -1.68 -1.36 19.75
N THR A 164 -2.01 -1.06 18.49
CA THR A 164 -1.21 -1.51 17.35
C THR A 164 -0.85 -0.40 16.37
N VAL A 165 -1.83 0.37 15.89
CA VAL A 165 -1.59 1.29 14.76
C VAL A 165 -0.53 2.32 15.06
N ARG A 166 -0.63 3.01 16.21
CA ARG A 166 0.35 4.03 16.60
C ARG A 166 1.70 3.41 16.97
N PRO A 167 1.80 2.40 17.84
CA PRO A 167 3.09 1.76 18.14
C PRO A 167 3.80 1.20 16.92
N MET A 168 3.08 0.51 16.03
CA MET A 168 3.67 -0.05 14.81
C MET A 168 4.03 1.04 13.77
N HIS A 169 3.28 2.14 13.73
CA HIS A 169 3.66 3.29 12.92
C HIS A 169 4.99 3.88 13.39
N GLU A 170 5.14 4.10 14.69
CA GLU A 170 6.36 4.65 15.30
C GLU A 170 7.55 3.68 15.15
N ALA A 171 7.31 2.37 15.20
CA ALA A 171 8.36 1.35 15.10
C ALA A 171 8.80 1.06 13.66
N PHE A 172 7.88 1.06 12.70
CA PHE A 172 8.16 0.56 11.34
C PHE A 172 7.87 1.57 10.23
N VAL A 173 6.74 2.29 10.29
CA VAL A 173 6.31 3.14 9.18
C VAL A 173 7.10 4.44 9.15
N GLU A 174 7.13 5.17 10.25
CA GLU A 174 7.83 6.47 10.32
C GLU A 174 9.34 6.33 10.08
N PRO A 175 10.06 5.37 10.70
CA PRO A 175 11.49 5.18 10.40
C PRO A 175 11.77 4.83 8.94
N SER A 176 10.85 4.15 8.25
CA SER A 176 11.00 3.77 6.85
C SER A 176 10.92 4.94 5.87
N ARG A 177 10.43 6.09 6.31
CA ARG A 177 10.38 7.35 5.54
C ARG A 177 11.74 7.74 4.96
N ILE A 178 12.84 7.43 5.63
CA ILE A 178 14.20 7.72 5.17
C ILE A 178 14.52 7.06 3.81
N HIS A 179 13.81 6.00 3.45
CA HIS A 179 14.00 5.29 2.19
C HIS A 179 13.21 5.92 1.03
N ALA A 180 12.36 6.90 1.29
CA ALA A 180 11.59 7.59 0.24
C ALA A 180 12.50 8.44 -0.66
N HIS A 181 12.22 8.44 -1.96
CA HIS A 181 12.80 9.39 -2.91
C HIS A 181 12.07 10.74 -2.89
N LEU A 182 10.76 10.70 -2.60
CA LEU A 182 9.90 11.88 -2.49
C LEU A 182 9.01 11.74 -1.25
N CYS A 183 8.95 12.81 -0.43
CA CYS A 183 7.95 12.97 0.61
C CYS A 183 6.93 14.01 0.15
N ILE A 184 5.66 13.58 0.06
CA ILE A 184 4.58 14.43 -0.45
C ILE A 184 3.68 14.84 0.72
N PRO A 185 3.64 16.12 1.10
CA PRO A 185 2.68 16.63 2.06
C PRO A 185 1.25 16.43 1.55
N TRP A 186 0.38 15.86 2.39
CA TRP A 186 -1.00 15.53 2.02
C TRP A 186 -2.03 16.02 3.04
N LEU A 187 -1.96 17.32 3.34
CA LEU A 187 -2.97 18.00 4.19
C LEU A 187 -4.31 18.07 3.46
N THR A 188 -4.24 18.47 2.20
CA THR A 188 -5.31 18.43 1.20
C THR A 188 -4.76 17.76 -0.05
N GLU A 189 -5.56 17.64 -1.10
CA GLU A 189 -5.09 17.15 -2.40
C GLU A 189 -3.95 18.02 -2.93
N ASN A 190 -2.84 17.39 -3.29
CA ASN A 190 -1.62 18.06 -3.76
C ASN A 190 -1.52 17.92 -5.28
N GLN A 191 -2.23 18.77 -6.01
CA GLN A 191 -2.28 18.71 -7.48
C GLN A 191 -0.90 18.83 -8.15
N PRO A 192 0.02 19.75 -7.74
CA PRO A 192 1.37 19.80 -8.31
C PRO A 192 2.15 18.49 -8.17
N ALA A 193 2.00 17.78 -7.05
CA ALA A 193 2.63 16.47 -6.87
C ALA A 193 2.00 15.42 -7.79
N ILE A 194 0.68 15.41 -7.94
CA ILE A 194 -0.03 14.52 -8.86
C ILE A 194 0.44 14.75 -10.29
N ASP A 195 0.53 16.00 -10.74
CA ASP A 195 0.96 16.36 -12.09
C ASP A 195 2.41 15.93 -12.35
N THR A 196 3.30 16.11 -11.39
CA THR A 196 4.70 15.66 -11.46
C THR A 196 4.79 14.14 -11.61
N LEU A 197 4.00 13.40 -10.84
CA LEU A 197 3.97 11.94 -10.92
C LEU A 197 3.35 11.45 -12.24
N ASN A 198 2.30 12.09 -12.72
CA ASN A 198 1.71 11.79 -14.02
C ASN A 198 2.72 12.00 -15.16
N ALA A 199 3.53 13.05 -15.12
CA ALA A 199 4.59 13.28 -16.10
C ALA A 199 5.64 12.15 -16.07
N ARG A 200 6.05 11.69 -14.88
CA ARG A 200 6.99 10.55 -14.75
C ARG A 200 6.39 9.23 -15.23
N ILE A 201 5.09 9.00 -14.97
CA ILE A 201 4.36 7.83 -15.46
C ILE A 201 4.26 7.88 -16.99
N ALA A 202 3.92 9.02 -17.57
CA ALA A 202 3.84 9.20 -19.02
C ALA A 202 5.17 8.90 -19.73
N GLU A 203 6.29 9.29 -19.11
CA GLU A 203 7.62 8.95 -19.63
C GLU A 203 7.85 7.43 -19.63
N ALA A 204 7.50 6.74 -18.53
CA ALA A 204 7.65 5.28 -18.45
C ALA A 204 6.77 4.54 -19.48
N VAL A 205 5.54 5.03 -19.71
CA VAL A 205 4.64 4.48 -20.72
C VAL A 205 5.24 4.65 -22.12
N ARG A 206 5.80 5.83 -22.44
CA ARG A 206 6.45 6.10 -23.73
C ARG A 206 7.64 5.18 -24.00
N LEU A 207 8.41 4.81 -22.95
CA LEU A 207 9.56 3.90 -23.07
C LEU A 207 9.14 2.42 -23.25
N SER A 208 7.87 2.10 -23.02
CA SER A 208 7.32 0.74 -23.17
C SER A 208 6.73 0.45 -24.56
N THR A 209 6.58 1.49 -25.38
CA THR A 209 6.11 1.41 -26.77
C THR A 209 7.27 1.33 -27.73
#